data_700ca5ee323fd694079d20306e4faba3
#
_entry.id   700ca5ee323fd694079d20306e4faba3
#
_cell.length_a   1.000
_cell.length_b   1.000
_cell.length_c   1.000
_cell.angle_alpha   90.00
_cell.angle_beta   90.00
_cell.angle_gamma   90.00
#
_symmetry.space_group_name_H-M   'P 1'
#
loop_
_entity.id
_entity.type
_entity.pdbx_description
1 polymer ?
#
loop_
_entity_poly.entity_id
_entity_poly.type
_entity_poly.pdbx_seq_one_letter_code
_entity_poly.pdbx_strand_id
1 'polypeptide(L)'
;MKNRMVLLYMAFVFLSNFSTILYFLTVYLDFVGFSMVAISSMMIAYQVSKFILEVPTGYIADRFGRKVSGLVGVAGMLGYYTALLLVRSPLLLIGAFALKGFAVACVSGSIEAIYIDSVSQDQLVRLNIVERFVFYASYALSACVGGFISSAGAYLVGLSVDIITMVLTLVVVVCIPEARREGTAASPEHGISPKMIGAAIAGNGILRSAFIMDCSQAFAFVALEDFFSLLLAGRGMNAVASGVTIAVQLLASASIGFIVPSVIARVDKGRFACICGIVRLSLTALFLIPFTPVCLLPVFYVLQTVAYSLFAPIKYSIFQNAADSSMRCSLISVQSQMVAVGAVLFYLLNAVLSSVAGIRVVLLVALGISSLVYIPALFRLTGQRT
;
A
#
# COMPACT_ATOMS: atom_id res chain seq x y z
N MET A 1 -20.19 -4.78 -25.74
CA MET A 1 -19.81 -5.44 -24.48
C MET A 1 -18.47 -4.95 -23.93
N LYS A 2 -17.38 -4.91 -24.73
CA LYS A 2 -16.04 -4.50 -24.27
C LYS A 2 -15.98 -3.12 -23.60
N ASN A 3 -16.56 -2.10 -24.19
CA ASN A 3 -16.56 -0.73 -23.62
C ASN A 3 -17.29 -0.64 -22.26
N ARG A 4 -18.37 -1.42 -22.09
CA ARG A 4 -19.11 -1.48 -20.81
C ARG A 4 -18.26 -2.13 -19.70
N MET A 5 -17.52 -3.19 -20.03
CA MET A 5 -16.62 -3.85 -19.06
C MET A 5 -15.49 -2.93 -18.59
N VAL A 6 -14.86 -2.23 -19.53
CA VAL A 6 -13.81 -1.24 -19.22
C VAL A 6 -14.36 -0.13 -18.31
N LEU A 7 -15.55 0.42 -18.62
CA LEU A 7 -16.17 1.45 -17.80
C LEU A 7 -16.48 0.96 -16.38
N LEU A 8 -17.07 -0.25 -16.25
CA LEU A 8 -17.39 -0.84 -14.94
C LEU A 8 -16.12 -1.11 -14.14
N TYR A 9 -15.05 -1.59 -14.79
CA TYR A 9 -13.78 -1.82 -14.11
C TYR A 9 -13.13 -0.52 -13.65
N MET A 10 -13.11 0.53 -14.48
CA MET A 10 -12.60 1.86 -14.07
C MET A 10 -13.43 2.47 -12.95
N ALA A 11 -14.75 2.30 -12.98
CA ALA A 11 -15.62 2.70 -11.88
C ALA A 11 -15.32 1.91 -10.59
N PHE A 12 -15.08 0.61 -10.70
CA PHE A 12 -14.64 -0.22 -9.58
C PHE A 12 -13.30 0.26 -9.02
N VAL A 13 -12.29 0.49 -9.86
CA VAL A 13 -10.98 1.00 -9.44
C VAL A 13 -11.12 2.35 -8.73
N PHE A 14 -11.93 3.27 -9.28
CA PHE A 14 -12.14 4.57 -8.64
C PHE A 14 -12.85 4.43 -7.28
N LEU A 15 -14.00 3.75 -7.24
CA LEU A 15 -14.82 3.67 -6.04
C LEU A 15 -14.18 2.83 -4.93
N SER A 16 -13.54 1.71 -5.27
CA SER A 16 -12.90 0.83 -4.27
C SER A 16 -11.68 1.45 -3.59
N ASN A 17 -11.04 2.41 -4.26
CA ASN A 17 -9.89 3.14 -3.75
C ASN A 17 -10.25 4.54 -3.19
N PHE A 18 -11.50 4.99 -3.33
CA PHE A 18 -11.96 6.24 -2.74
C PHE A 18 -12.34 6.02 -1.28
N SER A 19 -11.61 6.64 -0.36
CA SER A 19 -11.93 6.62 1.07
C SER A 19 -11.46 7.90 1.74
N THR A 20 -12.40 8.63 2.30
CA THR A 20 -12.15 9.92 2.97
C THR A 20 -11.39 9.78 4.28
N ILE A 21 -11.54 8.63 4.95
CA ILE A 21 -10.88 8.35 6.22
C ILE A 21 -9.46 7.79 6.05
N LEU A 22 -9.09 7.26 4.89
CA LEU A 22 -7.87 6.48 4.68
C LEU A 22 -6.61 7.16 5.25
N TYR A 23 -6.36 8.39 4.84
CA TYR A 23 -5.17 9.16 5.25
C TYR A 23 -5.32 9.87 6.59
N PHE A 24 -6.52 9.86 7.15
CA PHE A 24 -6.86 10.47 8.43
C PHE A 24 -7.31 9.45 9.46
N LEU A 25 -7.13 8.15 9.17
CA LEU A 25 -7.58 7.05 10.03
C LEU A 25 -6.94 7.12 11.42
N THR A 26 -5.64 7.35 11.50
CA THR A 26 -4.93 7.48 12.78
C THR A 26 -5.33 8.74 13.54
N VAL A 27 -5.62 9.84 12.83
CA VAL A 27 -6.17 11.07 13.43
C VAL A 27 -7.57 10.83 13.98
N TYR A 28 -8.41 10.12 13.24
CA TYR A 28 -9.76 9.74 13.69
C TYR A 28 -9.72 8.84 14.92
N LEU A 29 -8.87 7.81 14.91
CA LEU A 29 -8.77 6.89 16.05
C LEU A 29 -8.24 7.59 17.31
N ASP A 30 -7.29 8.50 17.15
CA ASP A 30 -6.78 9.36 18.23
C ASP A 30 -7.88 10.32 18.72
N PHE A 31 -8.62 10.96 17.82
CA PHE A 31 -9.77 11.82 18.12
C PHE A 31 -10.87 11.09 18.92
N VAL A 32 -11.12 9.82 18.61
CA VAL A 32 -12.07 8.96 19.37
C VAL A 32 -11.53 8.58 20.75
N GLY A 33 -10.22 8.78 21.00
CA GLY A 33 -9.57 8.53 22.29
C GLY A 33 -8.91 7.16 22.42
N PHE A 34 -8.63 6.48 21.30
CA PHE A 34 -7.88 5.21 21.36
C PHE A 34 -6.40 5.47 21.63
N SER A 35 -5.81 4.66 22.53
CA SER A 35 -4.38 4.70 22.78
C SER A 35 -3.57 4.23 21.57
N MET A 36 -2.31 4.67 21.45
CA MET A 36 -1.42 4.21 20.38
C MET A 36 -1.20 2.70 20.40
N VAL A 37 -1.28 2.05 21.56
CA VAL A 37 -1.25 0.60 21.70
C VAL A 37 -2.46 -0.04 21.03
N ALA A 38 -3.67 0.50 21.24
CA ALA A 38 -4.89 0.01 20.61
C ALA A 38 -4.84 0.22 19.09
N ILE A 39 -4.41 1.40 18.62
CA ILE A 39 -4.25 1.71 17.20
C ILE A 39 -3.25 0.74 16.55
N SER A 40 -2.09 0.54 17.16
CA SER A 40 -1.09 -0.43 16.67
C SER A 40 -1.65 -1.85 16.61
N SER A 41 -2.41 -2.28 17.62
CA SER A 41 -3.03 -3.61 17.65
C SER A 41 -4.05 -3.80 16.52
N MET A 42 -4.82 -2.77 16.19
CA MET A 42 -5.75 -2.76 15.05
C MET A 42 -4.98 -2.89 13.72
N MET A 43 -3.89 -2.12 13.54
CA MET A 43 -3.05 -2.18 12.34
C MET A 43 -2.35 -3.54 12.19
N ILE A 44 -1.87 -4.13 13.30
CA ILE A 44 -1.31 -5.48 13.31
C ILE A 44 -2.36 -6.49 12.86
N ALA A 45 -3.58 -6.43 13.41
CA ALA A 45 -4.67 -7.34 13.05
C ALA A 45 -5.00 -7.27 11.55
N TYR A 46 -5.02 -6.08 10.96
CA TYR A 46 -5.16 -5.89 9.52
C TYR A 46 -4.05 -6.57 8.72
N GLN A 47 -2.78 -6.28 9.03
CA GLN A 47 -1.65 -6.81 8.28
C GLN A 47 -1.52 -8.34 8.42
N VAL A 48 -1.70 -8.86 9.63
CA VAL A 48 -1.63 -10.31 9.90
C VAL A 48 -2.78 -11.04 9.21
N SER A 49 -4.01 -10.52 9.29
CA SER A 49 -5.15 -11.11 8.62
C SER A 49 -4.96 -11.13 7.10
N LYS A 50 -4.55 -10.00 6.50
CA LYS A 50 -4.24 -9.94 5.08
C LYS A 50 -3.17 -10.97 4.69
N PHE A 51 -2.06 -11.02 5.43
CA PHE A 51 -0.94 -11.94 5.19
C PHE A 51 -1.38 -13.41 5.20
N ILE A 52 -2.09 -13.83 6.25
CA ILE A 52 -2.50 -15.24 6.43
C ILE A 52 -3.56 -15.63 5.40
N LEU A 53 -4.47 -14.71 5.06
CA LEU A 53 -5.66 -15.02 4.26
C LEU A 53 -5.45 -14.81 2.76
N GLU A 54 -4.32 -14.25 2.31
CA GLU A 54 -4.03 -14.02 0.89
C GLU A 54 -4.06 -15.32 0.08
N VAL A 55 -3.47 -16.40 0.59
CA VAL A 55 -3.49 -17.73 -0.07
C VAL A 55 -4.86 -18.41 0.02
N PRO A 56 -5.53 -18.51 1.19
CA PRO A 56 -6.88 -19.07 1.29
C PRO A 56 -7.93 -18.36 0.42
N THR A 57 -7.87 -17.03 0.31
CA THR A 57 -8.83 -16.27 -0.50
C THR A 57 -8.61 -16.47 -1.99
N GLY A 58 -7.38 -16.69 -2.45
CA GLY A 58 -7.10 -17.13 -3.82
C GLY A 58 -7.80 -18.45 -4.15
N TYR A 59 -7.71 -19.43 -3.25
CA TYR A 59 -8.44 -20.70 -3.40
C TYR A 59 -9.98 -20.52 -3.43
N ILE A 60 -10.50 -19.59 -2.61
CA ILE A 60 -11.94 -19.24 -2.64
C ILE A 60 -12.31 -18.67 -4.01
N ALA A 61 -11.52 -17.77 -4.57
CA ALA A 61 -11.76 -17.18 -5.88
C ALA A 61 -11.75 -18.23 -7.00
N ASP A 62 -10.84 -19.21 -6.93
CA ASP A 62 -10.75 -20.30 -7.92
C ASP A 62 -11.92 -21.26 -7.82
N ARG A 63 -12.40 -21.58 -6.61
CA ARG A 63 -13.46 -22.55 -6.37
C ARG A 63 -14.87 -21.99 -6.54
N PHE A 64 -15.13 -20.79 -6.01
CA PHE A 64 -16.46 -20.18 -5.98
C PHE A 64 -16.67 -19.10 -7.04
N GLY A 65 -15.62 -18.75 -7.77
CA GLY A 65 -15.62 -17.71 -8.79
C GLY A 65 -15.02 -16.38 -8.31
N ARG A 66 -14.30 -15.73 -9.20
CA ARG A 66 -13.61 -14.46 -8.94
C ARG A 66 -14.57 -13.33 -8.56
N LYS A 67 -15.75 -13.31 -9.19
CA LYS A 67 -16.80 -12.32 -8.88
C LYS A 67 -17.34 -12.50 -7.46
N VAL A 68 -17.55 -13.74 -7.02
CA VAL A 68 -17.99 -14.04 -5.65
C VAL A 68 -16.96 -13.59 -4.64
N SER A 69 -15.67 -13.89 -4.87
CA SER A 69 -14.59 -13.39 -4.02
C SER A 69 -14.57 -11.86 -3.92
N GLY A 70 -14.71 -11.16 -5.06
CA GLY A 70 -14.80 -9.70 -5.09
C GLY A 70 -15.99 -9.14 -4.31
N LEU A 71 -17.20 -9.78 -4.44
CA LEU A 71 -18.39 -9.39 -3.70
C LEU A 71 -18.20 -9.58 -2.18
N VAL A 72 -17.66 -10.72 -1.77
CA VAL A 72 -17.36 -11.00 -0.34
C VAL A 72 -16.36 -9.97 0.20
N GLY A 73 -15.34 -9.64 -0.56
CA GLY A 73 -14.35 -8.63 -0.16
C GLY A 73 -14.96 -7.24 -0.01
N VAL A 74 -15.76 -6.77 -0.98
CA VAL A 74 -16.44 -5.46 -0.88
C VAL A 74 -17.44 -5.43 0.26
N ALA A 75 -18.19 -6.52 0.50
CA ALA A 75 -19.08 -6.64 1.67
C ALA A 75 -18.31 -6.60 3.00
N GLY A 76 -17.13 -7.23 3.06
CA GLY A 76 -16.22 -7.15 4.21
C GLY A 76 -15.72 -5.73 4.46
N MET A 77 -15.36 -4.97 3.40
CA MET A 77 -14.99 -3.56 3.53
C MET A 77 -16.15 -2.69 4.02
N LEU A 78 -17.37 -2.95 3.55
CA LEU A 78 -18.58 -2.29 4.05
C LEU A 78 -18.77 -2.55 5.54
N GLY A 79 -18.59 -3.81 5.98
CA GLY A 79 -18.62 -4.20 7.40
C GLY A 79 -17.56 -3.47 8.23
N TYR A 80 -16.35 -3.33 7.71
CA TYR A 80 -15.27 -2.57 8.35
C TYR A 80 -15.63 -1.09 8.57
N TYR A 81 -16.08 -0.38 7.52
CA TYR A 81 -16.46 1.03 7.67
C TYR A 81 -17.67 1.22 8.58
N THR A 82 -18.63 0.30 8.53
CA THR A 82 -19.78 0.28 9.45
C THR A 82 -19.32 0.08 10.91
N ALA A 83 -18.35 -0.81 11.14
CA ALA A 83 -17.78 -0.99 12.46
C ALA A 83 -17.03 0.26 12.95
N LEU A 84 -16.24 0.92 12.09
CA LEU A 84 -15.60 2.20 12.44
C LEU A 84 -16.61 3.28 12.85
N LEU A 85 -17.77 3.32 12.20
CA LEU A 85 -18.84 4.27 12.49
C LEU A 85 -19.50 4.01 13.84
N LEU A 86 -19.82 2.73 14.13
CA LEU A 86 -20.73 2.35 15.23
C LEU A 86 -20.01 1.86 16.48
N VAL A 87 -18.82 1.28 16.35
CA VAL A 87 -18.15 0.58 17.45
C VAL A 87 -17.13 1.50 18.13
N ARG A 88 -17.09 1.44 19.47
CA ARG A 88 -16.11 2.17 20.29
C ARG A 88 -15.27 1.24 21.17
N SER A 89 -15.47 -0.06 21.09
CA SER A 89 -14.66 -1.05 21.79
C SER A 89 -13.39 -1.36 21.03
N PRO A 90 -12.18 -1.21 21.64
CA PRO A 90 -10.92 -1.53 20.97
C PRO A 90 -10.87 -2.97 20.47
N LEU A 91 -11.37 -3.92 21.28
CA LEU A 91 -11.36 -5.34 20.94
C LEU A 91 -12.20 -5.65 19.70
N LEU A 92 -13.40 -5.06 19.62
CA LEU A 92 -14.27 -5.25 18.44
C LEU A 92 -13.68 -4.58 17.20
N LEU A 93 -13.01 -3.44 17.36
CA LEU A 93 -12.31 -2.79 16.24
C LEU A 93 -11.10 -3.59 15.77
N ILE A 94 -10.35 -4.26 16.65
CA ILE A 94 -9.31 -5.21 16.23
C ILE A 94 -9.91 -6.28 15.31
N GLY A 95 -11.10 -6.82 15.65
CA GLY A 95 -11.83 -7.73 14.77
C GLY A 95 -12.25 -7.10 13.44
N ALA A 96 -12.71 -5.85 13.45
CA ALA A 96 -13.06 -5.12 12.23
C ALA A 96 -11.83 -4.87 11.33
N PHE A 97 -10.64 -4.60 11.89
CA PHE A 97 -9.41 -4.49 11.13
C PHE A 97 -8.94 -5.83 10.56
N ALA A 98 -9.12 -6.93 11.30
CA ALA A 98 -8.92 -8.28 10.76
C ALA A 98 -9.88 -8.56 9.59
N LEU A 99 -11.16 -8.17 9.71
CA LEU A 99 -12.14 -8.24 8.61
C LEU A 99 -11.70 -7.41 7.40
N LYS A 100 -11.15 -6.21 7.60
CA LYS A 100 -10.53 -5.41 6.52
C LYS A 100 -9.42 -6.19 5.82
N GLY A 101 -8.54 -6.86 6.57
CA GLY A 101 -7.45 -7.66 6.00
C GLY A 101 -7.97 -8.81 5.14
N PHE A 102 -8.96 -9.55 5.62
CA PHE A 102 -9.67 -10.57 4.84
C PHE A 102 -10.33 -9.99 3.58
N ALA A 103 -11.03 -8.87 3.72
CA ALA A 103 -11.73 -8.21 2.62
C ALA A 103 -10.76 -7.78 1.49
N VAL A 104 -9.64 -7.17 1.86
CA VAL A 104 -8.59 -6.77 0.90
C VAL A 104 -7.99 -7.99 0.20
N ALA A 105 -7.74 -9.09 0.93
CA ALA A 105 -7.25 -10.33 0.34
C ALA A 105 -8.25 -10.94 -0.66
N CYS A 106 -9.55 -10.89 -0.37
CA CYS A 106 -10.61 -11.37 -1.29
C CYS A 106 -10.72 -10.53 -2.57
N VAL A 107 -10.55 -9.21 -2.48
CA VAL A 107 -10.60 -8.30 -3.65
C VAL A 107 -9.33 -8.41 -4.49
N SER A 108 -8.18 -8.66 -3.85
CA SER A 108 -6.88 -8.70 -4.51
C SER A 108 -6.87 -9.66 -5.69
N GLY A 109 -6.60 -9.14 -6.89
CA GLY A 109 -6.51 -9.91 -8.12
C GLY A 109 -7.83 -10.48 -8.67
N SER A 110 -8.94 -10.49 -7.91
CA SER A 110 -10.17 -11.15 -8.31
C SER A 110 -10.90 -10.41 -9.44
N ILE A 111 -11.21 -9.13 -9.25
CA ILE A 111 -11.92 -8.30 -10.26
C ILE A 111 -10.99 -7.91 -11.41
N GLU A 112 -9.72 -7.63 -11.10
CA GLU A 112 -8.67 -7.35 -12.09
C GLU A 112 -8.51 -8.50 -13.08
N ALA A 113 -8.49 -9.74 -12.61
CA ALA A 113 -8.37 -10.92 -13.46
C ALA A 113 -9.58 -11.09 -14.40
N ILE A 114 -10.83 -10.81 -13.96
CA ILE A 114 -12.00 -10.79 -14.84
C ILE A 114 -11.84 -9.77 -15.96
N TYR A 115 -11.31 -8.59 -15.61
CA TYR A 115 -11.06 -7.51 -16.56
C TYR A 115 -9.98 -7.88 -17.58
N ILE A 116 -8.83 -8.39 -17.13
CA ILE A 116 -7.72 -8.83 -18.00
C ILE A 116 -8.20 -9.90 -19.00
N ASP A 117 -8.98 -10.89 -18.55
CA ASP A 117 -9.53 -11.94 -19.39
C ASP A 117 -10.55 -11.42 -20.44
N SER A 118 -11.13 -10.22 -20.21
CA SER A 118 -12.14 -9.63 -21.10
C SER A 118 -11.59 -8.68 -22.18
N VAL A 119 -10.31 -8.32 -22.10
CA VAL A 119 -9.66 -7.31 -22.95
C VAL A 119 -8.58 -7.93 -23.81
N SER A 120 -8.36 -7.42 -25.04
CA SER A 120 -7.28 -7.91 -25.91
C SER A 120 -5.91 -7.42 -25.43
N GLN A 121 -4.86 -8.22 -25.65
CA GLN A 121 -3.48 -7.91 -25.25
C GLN A 121 -2.99 -6.56 -25.77
N ASP A 122 -3.35 -6.16 -27.00
CA ASP A 122 -2.95 -4.88 -27.59
C ASP A 122 -3.55 -3.67 -26.87
N GLN A 123 -4.71 -3.85 -26.22
CA GLN A 123 -5.38 -2.78 -25.47
C GLN A 123 -4.91 -2.71 -24.02
N LEU A 124 -4.41 -3.82 -23.43
CA LEU A 124 -4.04 -3.88 -22.02
C LEU A 124 -3.03 -2.82 -21.62
N VAL A 125 -1.99 -2.58 -22.43
CA VAL A 125 -0.95 -1.58 -22.11
C VAL A 125 -1.55 -0.19 -21.94
N ARG A 126 -2.40 0.21 -22.90
CA ARG A 126 -3.08 1.53 -22.84
C ARG A 126 -4.05 1.63 -21.68
N LEU A 127 -4.79 0.56 -21.42
CA LEU A 127 -5.80 0.53 -20.36
C LEU A 127 -5.16 0.50 -18.97
N ASN A 128 -4.01 -0.16 -18.80
CA ASN A 128 -3.24 -0.13 -17.55
C ASN A 128 -2.74 1.30 -17.21
N ILE A 129 -2.41 2.10 -18.23
CA ILE A 129 -2.06 3.52 -18.02
C ILE A 129 -3.28 4.30 -17.50
N VAL A 130 -4.46 4.09 -18.11
CA VAL A 130 -5.71 4.74 -17.68
C VAL A 130 -6.09 4.28 -16.27
N GLU A 131 -5.99 3.00 -15.98
CA GLU A 131 -6.25 2.42 -14.66
C GLU A 131 -5.38 3.08 -13.57
N ARG A 132 -4.07 3.16 -13.81
CA ARG A 132 -3.16 3.84 -12.86
C ARG A 132 -3.52 5.31 -12.65
N PHE A 133 -3.91 6.00 -13.72
CA PHE A 133 -4.38 7.38 -13.60
C PHE A 133 -5.65 7.47 -12.74
N VAL A 134 -6.64 6.61 -12.99
CA VAL A 134 -7.89 6.55 -12.20
C VAL A 134 -7.59 6.21 -10.74
N PHE A 135 -6.70 5.26 -10.48
CA PHE A 135 -6.25 4.89 -9.15
C PHE A 135 -5.66 6.09 -8.38
N TYR A 136 -4.65 6.76 -8.95
CA TYR A 136 -4.02 7.92 -8.29
C TYR A 136 -4.98 9.12 -8.16
N ALA A 137 -5.86 9.33 -9.14
CA ALA A 137 -6.87 10.39 -9.08
C ALA A 137 -7.87 10.14 -7.94
N SER A 138 -8.31 8.88 -7.76
CA SER A 138 -9.18 8.48 -6.66
C SER A 138 -8.52 8.77 -5.29
N TYR A 139 -7.29 8.33 -5.11
CA TYR A 139 -6.55 8.58 -3.87
C TYR A 139 -6.27 10.07 -3.60
N ALA A 140 -5.91 10.83 -4.64
CA ALA A 140 -5.67 12.28 -4.50
C ALA A 140 -6.95 13.02 -4.11
N LEU A 141 -8.08 12.67 -4.74
CA LEU A 141 -9.38 13.24 -4.38
C LEU A 141 -9.80 12.84 -2.96
N SER A 142 -9.59 11.57 -2.59
CA SER A 142 -9.81 11.06 -1.22
C SER A 142 -9.05 11.87 -0.19
N ALA A 143 -7.76 12.14 -0.42
CA ALA A 143 -6.93 12.90 0.48
C ALA A 143 -7.42 14.36 0.64
N CYS A 144 -7.81 15.01 -0.46
CA CYS A 144 -8.37 16.36 -0.40
C CYS A 144 -9.70 16.39 0.36
N VAL A 145 -10.66 15.55 -0.03
CA VAL A 145 -11.99 15.50 0.62
C VAL A 145 -11.85 15.09 2.09
N GLY A 146 -11.03 14.08 2.39
CA GLY A 146 -10.74 13.65 3.76
C GLY A 146 -10.10 14.75 4.59
N GLY A 147 -9.21 15.57 4.01
CA GLY A 147 -8.61 16.74 4.64
C GLY A 147 -9.65 17.78 5.05
N PHE A 148 -10.59 18.11 4.17
CA PHE A 148 -11.71 19.02 4.48
C PHE A 148 -12.60 18.47 5.60
N ILE A 149 -13.00 17.22 5.50
CA ILE A 149 -13.83 16.53 6.50
C ILE A 149 -13.13 16.47 7.86
N SER A 150 -11.85 16.10 7.87
CA SER A 150 -11.05 16.01 9.08
C SER A 150 -10.83 17.39 9.72
N SER A 151 -10.65 18.45 8.93
CA SER A 151 -10.49 19.82 9.45
C SER A 151 -11.76 20.35 10.12
N ALA A 152 -12.93 19.89 9.70
CA ALA A 152 -14.21 20.20 10.29
C ALA A 152 -14.57 19.27 11.48
N GLY A 153 -13.75 18.26 11.79
CA GLY A 153 -14.08 17.23 12.78
C GLY A 153 -15.26 16.34 12.39
N ALA A 154 -15.70 16.37 11.11
CA ALA A 154 -16.92 15.75 10.63
C ALA A 154 -16.71 14.27 10.22
N TYR A 155 -16.00 13.50 11.04
CA TYR A 155 -15.63 12.10 10.74
C TYR A 155 -16.82 11.19 10.48
N LEU A 156 -17.97 11.43 11.13
CA LEU A 156 -19.20 10.67 10.87
C LEU A 156 -19.67 10.86 9.44
N VAL A 157 -19.58 12.08 8.89
CA VAL A 157 -19.89 12.36 7.48
C VAL A 157 -18.92 11.61 6.58
N GLY A 158 -17.61 11.66 6.87
CA GLY A 158 -16.61 10.94 6.09
C GLY A 158 -16.86 9.43 6.05
N LEU A 159 -17.09 8.80 7.19
CA LEU A 159 -17.39 7.37 7.27
C LEU A 159 -18.71 7.03 6.55
N SER A 160 -19.71 7.91 6.60
CA SER A 160 -20.94 7.72 5.83
C SER A 160 -20.71 7.78 4.33
N VAL A 161 -19.86 8.70 3.86
CA VAL A 161 -19.43 8.75 2.46
C VAL A 161 -18.68 7.48 2.06
N ASP A 162 -17.78 6.98 2.90
CA ASP A 162 -17.04 5.74 2.64
C ASP A 162 -17.97 4.52 2.57
N ILE A 163 -18.99 4.45 3.45
CA ILE A 163 -20.03 3.41 3.41
C ILE A 163 -20.83 3.49 2.09
N ILE A 164 -21.29 4.68 1.70
CA ILE A 164 -22.02 4.88 0.44
C ILE A 164 -21.14 4.46 -0.74
N THR A 165 -19.86 4.83 -0.74
CA THR A 165 -18.91 4.45 -1.79
C THR A 165 -18.74 2.94 -1.88
N MET A 166 -18.70 2.21 -0.75
CA MET A 166 -18.63 0.75 -0.76
C MET A 166 -19.93 0.11 -1.25
N VAL A 167 -21.11 0.69 -0.93
CA VAL A 167 -22.39 0.23 -1.50
C VAL A 167 -22.39 0.41 -3.03
N LEU A 168 -21.95 1.56 -3.53
CA LEU A 168 -21.83 1.79 -4.97
C LEU A 168 -20.82 0.82 -5.61
N THR A 169 -19.70 0.55 -4.95
CA THR A 169 -18.71 -0.45 -5.39
C THR A 169 -19.35 -1.83 -5.50
N LEU A 170 -20.16 -2.22 -4.51
CA LEU A 170 -20.88 -3.50 -4.52
C LEU A 170 -21.82 -3.58 -5.74
N VAL A 171 -22.60 -2.53 -6.00
CA VAL A 171 -23.46 -2.45 -7.18
C VAL A 171 -22.67 -2.59 -8.47
N VAL A 172 -21.53 -1.91 -8.59
CA VAL A 172 -20.66 -2.01 -9.77
C VAL A 172 -20.17 -3.44 -9.95
N VAL A 173 -19.70 -4.11 -8.88
CA VAL A 173 -19.22 -5.51 -8.96
C VAL A 173 -20.34 -6.45 -9.36
N VAL A 174 -21.58 -6.25 -8.85
CA VAL A 174 -22.76 -7.02 -9.30
C VAL A 174 -23.01 -6.85 -10.80
N CYS A 175 -22.83 -5.65 -11.34
CA CYS A 175 -23.03 -5.35 -12.77
C CYS A 175 -21.89 -5.84 -13.68
N ILE A 176 -20.73 -6.23 -13.14
CA ILE A 176 -19.62 -6.79 -13.91
C ILE A 176 -20.04 -8.17 -14.46
N PRO A 177 -20.02 -8.39 -15.78
CA PRO A 177 -20.31 -9.69 -16.37
C PRO A 177 -19.16 -10.65 -16.07
N GLU A 178 -19.49 -11.83 -15.54
CA GLU A 178 -18.53 -12.91 -15.36
C GLU A 178 -18.67 -13.87 -16.54
N ALA A 179 -17.63 -13.96 -17.36
CA ALA A 179 -17.55 -15.02 -18.35
C ALA A 179 -17.32 -16.35 -17.61
N ARG A 180 -18.21 -17.30 -17.77
CA ARG A 180 -18.04 -18.66 -17.25
C ARG A 180 -16.78 -19.24 -17.90
N ARG A 181 -15.73 -19.47 -17.15
CA ARG A 181 -14.60 -20.27 -17.61
C ARG A 181 -15.11 -21.67 -17.90
N GLU A 182 -15.22 -22.06 -19.17
CA GLU A 182 -15.32 -23.45 -19.54
C GLU A 182 -13.94 -24.08 -19.26
N GLY A 183 -13.85 -24.84 -18.16
CA GLY A 183 -12.98 -25.97 -17.94
C GLY A 183 -11.50 -25.84 -18.30
N THR A 184 -10.77 -24.91 -17.70
CA THR A 184 -9.35 -25.16 -17.42
C THR A 184 -9.12 -24.87 -15.95
N ALA A 185 -9.31 -25.89 -15.12
CA ALA A 185 -8.60 -25.95 -13.87
C ALA A 185 -7.14 -25.66 -14.20
N ALA A 186 -6.59 -24.55 -13.68
CA ALA A 186 -5.16 -24.32 -13.74
C ALA A 186 -4.52 -25.61 -13.26
N SER A 187 -3.77 -26.26 -14.14
CA SER A 187 -2.94 -27.40 -13.76
C SER A 187 -2.19 -26.95 -12.50
N PRO A 188 -2.15 -27.73 -11.43
CA PRO A 188 -1.30 -27.39 -10.31
C PRO A 188 0.11 -27.28 -10.89
N GLU A 189 0.56 -26.05 -11.14
CA GLU A 189 1.97 -25.80 -11.42
C GLU A 189 2.72 -26.55 -10.33
N HIS A 190 3.67 -27.36 -10.75
CA HIS A 190 4.48 -28.20 -9.86
C HIS A 190 4.90 -27.33 -8.69
N GLY A 191 4.31 -27.59 -7.52
CA GLY A 191 4.34 -26.67 -6.37
C GLY A 191 5.77 -26.35 -6.02
N ILE A 192 6.18 -25.10 -6.27
CA ILE A 192 7.48 -24.59 -5.84
C ILE A 192 7.47 -24.66 -4.32
N SER A 193 8.28 -25.56 -3.78
CA SER A 193 8.37 -25.78 -2.35
C SER A 193 8.88 -24.50 -1.66
N PRO A 194 8.32 -24.09 -0.50
CA PRO A 194 8.87 -23.00 0.31
C PRO A 194 10.37 -23.14 0.60
N LYS A 195 10.87 -24.37 0.68
CA LYS A 195 12.31 -24.66 0.82
C LYS A 195 13.11 -24.21 -0.41
N MET A 196 12.59 -24.40 -1.61
CA MET A 196 13.25 -23.95 -2.85
C MET A 196 13.30 -22.42 -2.93
N ILE A 197 12.23 -21.74 -2.55
CA ILE A 197 12.18 -20.28 -2.47
C ILE A 197 13.22 -19.79 -1.45
N GLY A 198 13.24 -20.37 -0.25
CA GLY A 198 14.21 -20.05 0.78
C GLY A 198 15.67 -20.26 0.33
N ALA A 199 15.95 -21.36 -0.37
CA ALA A 199 17.28 -21.64 -0.94
C ALA A 199 17.67 -20.64 -2.03
N ALA A 200 16.76 -20.27 -2.92
CA ALA A 200 16.98 -19.26 -3.97
C ALA A 200 17.31 -17.87 -3.35
N ILE A 201 16.57 -17.48 -2.32
CA ILE A 201 16.81 -16.21 -1.60
C ILE A 201 18.16 -16.29 -0.86
N ALA A 202 18.44 -17.40 -0.16
CA ALA A 202 19.70 -17.57 0.58
C ALA A 202 20.93 -17.59 -0.35
N GLY A 203 20.80 -18.19 -1.53
CA GLY A 203 21.87 -18.28 -2.53
C GLY A 203 22.13 -17.00 -3.33
N ASN A 204 21.15 -16.08 -3.40
CA ASN A 204 21.26 -14.89 -4.22
C ASN A 204 21.29 -13.59 -3.39
N GLY A 205 22.45 -12.92 -3.38
CA GLY A 205 22.66 -11.69 -2.60
C GLY A 205 21.77 -10.52 -3.06
N ILE A 206 21.39 -10.46 -4.33
CA ILE A 206 20.49 -9.42 -4.88
C ILE A 206 19.08 -9.63 -4.32
N LEU A 207 18.56 -10.88 -4.39
CA LEU A 207 17.24 -11.20 -3.86
C LEU A 207 17.16 -10.91 -2.36
N ARG A 208 18.18 -11.34 -1.58
CA ARG A 208 18.24 -11.01 -0.14
C ARG A 208 18.19 -9.51 0.12
N SER A 209 19.00 -8.74 -0.63
CA SER A 209 19.03 -7.28 -0.47
C SER A 209 17.69 -6.65 -0.82
N ALA A 210 17.02 -7.11 -1.89
CA ALA A 210 15.72 -6.61 -2.29
C ALA A 210 14.65 -6.88 -1.19
N PHE A 211 14.61 -8.09 -0.61
CA PHE A 211 13.67 -8.43 0.46
C PHE A 211 13.94 -7.67 1.77
N ILE A 212 15.21 -7.51 2.13
CA ILE A 212 15.60 -6.68 3.27
C ILE A 212 15.14 -5.23 3.06
N MET A 213 15.32 -4.70 1.86
CA MET A 213 14.88 -3.34 1.53
C MET A 213 13.36 -3.20 1.57
N ASP A 214 12.58 -4.20 1.14
CA ASP A 214 11.11 -4.16 1.21
C ASP A 214 10.61 -4.21 2.65
N CYS A 215 11.19 -5.06 3.48
CA CYS A 215 10.89 -5.10 4.92
C CYS A 215 11.25 -3.77 5.60
N SER A 216 12.46 -3.23 5.36
CA SER A 216 12.91 -1.94 5.89
C SER A 216 12.07 -0.77 5.38
N GLN A 217 11.63 -0.84 4.12
CA GLN A 217 10.71 0.09 3.50
C GLN A 217 9.41 0.19 4.31
N ALA A 218 8.77 -0.94 4.60
CA ALA A 218 7.53 -0.95 5.32
C ALA A 218 7.73 -0.54 6.79
N PHE A 219 8.81 -0.99 7.41
CA PHE A 219 9.12 -0.68 8.80
C PHE A 219 9.28 0.81 9.10
N ALA A 220 9.85 1.59 8.18
CA ALA A 220 10.08 3.03 8.40
C ALA A 220 9.15 3.94 7.59
N PHE A 221 8.87 3.61 6.34
CA PHE A 221 8.25 4.56 5.41
C PHE A 221 6.75 4.33 5.24
N VAL A 222 6.26 3.07 5.19
CA VAL A 222 4.81 2.81 5.21
C VAL A 222 4.23 3.28 6.54
N ALA A 223 4.94 3.03 7.63
CA ALA A 223 4.58 3.55 8.94
C ALA A 223 4.50 5.08 8.98
N LEU A 224 5.44 5.78 8.31
CA LEU A 224 5.37 7.24 8.20
C LEU A 224 4.11 7.68 7.43
N GLU A 225 3.72 6.98 6.37
CA GLU A 225 2.52 7.29 5.60
C GLU A 225 1.25 7.15 6.47
N ASP A 226 1.14 6.10 7.26
CA ASP A 226 0.00 5.85 8.14
C ASP A 226 -0.15 6.88 9.26
N PHE A 227 0.96 7.44 9.76
CA PHE A 227 0.97 8.44 10.83
C PHE A 227 1.22 9.86 10.34
N PHE A 228 1.34 10.09 9.03
CA PHE A 228 1.69 11.38 8.46
C PHE A 228 0.73 12.50 8.90
N SER A 229 -0.57 12.31 8.72
CA SER A 229 -1.57 13.31 9.09
C SER A 229 -1.59 13.59 10.59
N LEU A 230 -1.39 12.57 11.42
CA LEU A 230 -1.29 12.71 12.87
C LEU A 230 -0.03 13.49 13.28
N LEU A 231 1.11 13.25 12.64
CA LEU A 231 2.35 13.99 12.87
C LEU A 231 2.21 15.47 12.53
N LEU A 232 1.53 15.80 11.45
CA LEU A 232 1.29 17.18 11.02
C LEU A 232 0.28 17.87 11.94
N ALA A 233 -0.78 17.19 12.35
CA ALA A 233 -1.75 17.69 13.34
C ALA A 233 -1.07 18.01 14.67
N GLY A 234 -0.17 17.15 15.16
CA GLY A 234 0.65 17.38 16.35
C GLY A 234 1.64 18.57 16.25
N ARG A 235 1.83 19.13 15.03
CA ARG A 235 2.62 20.34 14.76
C ARG A 235 1.72 21.57 14.49
N GLY A 236 0.41 21.44 14.70
CA GLY A 236 -0.56 22.51 14.46
C GLY A 236 -0.89 22.75 12.97
N MET A 237 -0.52 21.83 12.08
CA MET A 237 -0.88 21.95 10.66
C MET A 237 -2.34 21.53 10.45
N ASN A 238 -3.07 22.30 9.66
CA ASN A 238 -4.45 22.02 9.30
C ASN A 238 -4.56 20.73 8.46
N ALA A 239 -5.58 19.94 8.71
CA ALA A 239 -5.84 18.69 7.98
C ALA A 239 -6.03 18.90 6.47
N VAL A 240 -6.57 20.07 6.02
CA VAL A 240 -6.65 20.44 4.59
C VAL A 240 -5.24 20.47 3.98
N ALA A 241 -4.28 21.12 4.64
CA ALA A 241 -2.90 21.16 4.15
C ALA A 241 -2.26 19.77 4.09
N SER A 242 -2.58 18.90 5.06
CA SER A 242 -2.15 17.49 5.02
C SER A 242 -2.74 16.75 3.82
N GLY A 243 -4.04 16.89 3.57
CA GLY A 243 -4.73 16.29 2.43
C GLY A 243 -4.20 16.77 1.08
N VAL A 244 -3.97 18.08 0.93
CA VAL A 244 -3.36 18.66 -0.27
C VAL A 244 -1.94 18.14 -0.47
N THR A 245 -1.16 18.03 0.60
CA THR A 245 0.22 17.49 0.54
C THR A 245 0.22 16.04 0.01
N ILE A 246 -0.68 15.21 0.52
CA ILE A 246 -0.84 13.81 0.08
C ILE A 246 -1.28 13.79 -1.41
N ALA A 247 -2.23 14.62 -1.80
CA ALA A 247 -2.69 14.70 -3.19
C ALA A 247 -1.55 15.11 -4.14
N VAL A 248 -0.77 16.11 -3.78
CA VAL A 248 0.41 16.55 -4.55
C VAL A 248 1.44 15.42 -4.64
N GLN A 249 1.71 14.72 -3.55
CA GLN A 249 2.63 13.58 -3.50
C GLN A 249 2.17 12.46 -4.43
N LEU A 250 0.89 12.10 -4.42
CA LEU A 250 0.32 11.06 -5.28
C LEU A 250 0.40 11.44 -6.76
N LEU A 251 0.03 12.66 -7.11
CA LEU A 251 0.10 13.17 -8.48
C LEU A 251 1.55 13.28 -8.98
N ALA A 252 2.46 13.73 -8.14
CA ALA A 252 3.90 13.76 -8.45
C ALA A 252 4.44 12.35 -8.71
N SER A 253 4.08 11.37 -7.86
CA SER A 253 4.49 9.97 -8.03
C SER A 253 3.93 9.36 -9.32
N ALA A 254 2.68 9.66 -9.66
CA ALA A 254 2.06 9.23 -10.92
C ALA A 254 2.80 9.81 -12.15
N SER A 255 3.14 11.10 -12.09
CA SER A 255 3.82 11.81 -13.19
C SER A 255 5.25 11.30 -13.42
N ILE A 256 5.94 10.87 -12.36
CA ILE A 256 7.30 10.34 -12.45
C ILE A 256 7.34 9.08 -13.31
N GLY A 257 6.32 8.26 -13.31
CA GLY A 257 6.23 7.07 -14.16
C GLY A 257 6.47 7.34 -15.65
N PHE A 258 6.11 8.53 -16.13
CA PHE A 258 6.35 8.96 -17.53
C PHE A 258 7.79 9.44 -17.76
N ILE A 259 8.45 9.95 -16.72
CA ILE A 259 9.79 10.55 -16.81
C ILE A 259 10.89 9.50 -16.61
N VAL A 260 10.64 8.52 -15.77
CA VAL A 260 11.61 7.47 -15.36
C VAL A 260 12.31 6.79 -16.53
N PRO A 261 11.64 6.33 -17.61
CA PRO A 261 12.31 5.67 -18.72
C PRO A 261 13.38 6.56 -19.38
N SER A 262 13.08 7.85 -19.56
CA SER A 262 14.00 8.82 -20.16
C SER A 262 15.20 9.15 -19.27
N VAL A 263 15.00 9.17 -17.95
CA VAL A 263 16.07 9.40 -16.97
C VAL A 263 16.99 8.19 -16.89
N ILE A 264 16.41 6.98 -16.75
CA ILE A 264 17.18 5.74 -16.61
C ILE A 264 18.02 5.43 -17.85
N ALA A 265 17.59 5.86 -19.04
CA ALA A 265 18.35 5.69 -20.27
C ALA A 265 19.64 6.51 -20.32
N ARG A 266 19.77 7.56 -19.50
CA ARG A 266 20.88 8.54 -19.54
C ARG A 266 21.83 8.48 -18.35
N VAL A 267 21.51 7.68 -17.32
CA VAL A 267 22.28 7.64 -16.07
C VAL A 267 22.73 6.22 -15.75
N ASP A 268 23.82 6.14 -14.97
CA ASP A 268 24.21 4.87 -14.33
C ASP A 268 23.14 4.46 -13.31
N LYS A 269 22.45 3.35 -13.60
CA LYS A 269 21.31 2.88 -12.82
C LYS A 269 21.66 2.63 -11.36
N GLY A 270 22.83 2.04 -11.10
CA GLY A 270 23.29 1.72 -9.77
C GLY A 270 23.55 2.96 -8.94
N ARG A 271 24.35 3.91 -9.47
CA ARG A 271 24.66 5.18 -8.80
C ARG A 271 23.41 6.02 -8.56
N PHE A 272 22.55 6.12 -9.57
CA PHE A 272 21.31 6.89 -9.48
C PHE A 272 20.36 6.32 -8.42
N ALA A 273 20.19 5.00 -8.40
CA ALA A 273 19.40 4.33 -7.38
C ALA A 273 19.96 4.54 -5.96
N CYS A 274 21.28 4.49 -5.82
CA CYS A 274 21.96 4.76 -4.55
C CYS A 274 21.70 6.20 -4.06
N ILE A 275 21.84 7.18 -4.95
CA ILE A 275 21.57 8.60 -4.64
C ILE A 275 20.10 8.77 -4.21
N CYS A 276 19.15 8.24 -4.97
CA CYS A 276 17.72 8.32 -4.64
C CYS A 276 17.41 7.69 -3.27
N GLY A 277 18.00 6.53 -2.96
CA GLY A 277 17.82 5.87 -1.67
C GLY A 277 18.37 6.69 -0.50
N ILE A 278 19.56 7.28 -0.64
CA ILE A 278 20.17 8.14 0.39
C ILE A 278 19.37 9.44 0.55
N VAL A 279 19.01 10.09 -0.55
CA VAL A 279 18.18 11.32 -0.54
C VAL A 279 16.84 11.05 0.20
N ARG A 280 16.21 9.93 -0.08
CA ARG A 280 14.99 9.55 0.62
C ARG A 280 15.18 9.44 2.14
N LEU A 281 16.20 8.72 2.59
CA LEU A 281 16.53 8.59 4.02
C LEU A 281 16.78 9.96 4.66
N SER A 282 17.58 10.80 3.99
CA SER A 282 17.91 12.15 4.50
C SER A 282 16.69 13.05 4.62
N LEU A 283 15.82 13.06 3.59
CA LEU A 283 14.59 13.87 3.61
C LEU A 283 13.61 13.38 4.67
N THR A 284 13.52 12.05 4.88
CA THR A 284 12.69 11.49 5.96
C THR A 284 13.25 11.84 7.33
N ALA A 285 14.57 11.79 7.51
CA ALA A 285 15.19 12.24 8.75
C ALA A 285 14.90 13.74 9.01
N LEU A 286 15.06 14.60 8.01
CA LEU A 286 14.73 16.03 8.11
C LEU A 286 13.26 16.27 8.43
N PHE A 287 12.34 15.49 7.86
CA PHE A 287 10.91 15.54 8.19
C PHE A 287 10.66 15.22 9.68
N LEU A 288 11.36 14.22 10.22
CA LEU A 288 11.15 13.75 11.59
C LEU A 288 11.86 14.60 12.66
N ILE A 289 12.86 15.42 12.32
CA ILE A 289 13.57 16.28 13.28
C ILE A 289 12.60 17.30 13.90
N PRO A 290 12.59 17.45 15.25
CA PRO A 290 11.65 18.34 15.94
C PRO A 290 11.76 19.81 15.56
N PHE A 291 12.95 20.27 15.21
CA PHE A 291 13.26 21.68 14.90
C PHE A 291 12.96 22.06 13.44
N THR A 292 12.56 21.12 12.60
CA THR A 292 12.22 21.42 11.20
C THR A 292 11.03 22.39 11.14
N PRO A 293 11.13 23.51 10.40
CA PRO A 293 10.02 24.44 10.21
C PRO A 293 8.78 23.73 9.64
N VAL A 294 7.61 24.05 10.17
CA VAL A 294 6.36 23.37 9.81
C VAL A 294 6.05 23.49 8.31
N CYS A 295 6.37 24.64 7.71
CA CYS A 295 6.17 24.89 6.27
C CYS A 295 7.03 23.99 5.35
N LEU A 296 8.16 23.43 5.85
CA LEU A 296 9.03 22.53 5.10
C LEU A 296 8.60 21.05 5.19
N LEU A 297 7.78 20.68 6.17
CA LEU A 297 7.35 19.28 6.35
C LEU A 297 6.64 18.72 5.12
N PRO A 298 5.66 19.43 4.50
CA PRO A 298 5.05 18.97 3.24
C PRO A 298 6.09 18.76 2.13
N VAL A 299 7.04 19.69 2.01
CA VAL A 299 8.07 19.63 0.96
C VAL A 299 8.95 18.39 1.12
N PHE A 300 9.45 18.13 2.34
CA PHE A 300 10.27 16.94 2.59
C PHE A 300 9.49 15.64 2.38
N TYR A 301 8.22 15.60 2.77
CA TYR A 301 7.37 14.45 2.54
C TYR A 301 7.14 14.16 1.07
N VAL A 302 6.85 15.17 0.26
CA VAL A 302 6.68 15.02 -1.20
C VAL A 302 8.00 14.59 -1.84
N LEU A 303 9.10 15.26 -1.55
CA LEU A 303 10.40 14.99 -2.16
C LEU A 303 10.95 13.59 -1.81
N GLN A 304 10.75 13.10 -0.56
CA GLN A 304 11.17 11.75 -0.21
C GLN A 304 10.40 10.69 -1.00
N THR A 305 9.11 10.92 -1.26
CA THR A 305 8.29 9.99 -2.05
C THR A 305 8.64 10.07 -3.54
N VAL A 306 8.95 11.27 -4.05
CA VAL A 306 9.49 11.46 -5.40
C VAL A 306 10.79 10.67 -5.58
N ALA A 307 11.73 10.76 -4.62
CA ALA A 307 12.97 10.00 -4.64
C ALA A 307 12.70 8.48 -4.66
N TYR A 308 11.71 8.02 -3.90
CA TYR A 308 11.29 6.61 -3.96
C TYR A 308 10.69 6.21 -5.30
N SER A 309 9.84 7.05 -5.89
CA SER A 309 9.20 6.78 -7.17
C SER A 309 10.21 6.72 -8.33
N LEU A 310 11.34 7.42 -8.23
CA LEU A 310 12.47 7.29 -9.14
C LEU A 310 13.28 6.01 -8.90
N PHE A 311 13.42 5.60 -7.65
CA PHE A 311 14.19 4.43 -7.23
C PHE A 311 13.47 3.10 -7.50
N ALA A 312 12.17 3.03 -7.19
CA ALA A 312 11.41 1.78 -7.17
C ALA A 312 11.43 0.99 -8.49
N PRO A 313 11.28 1.60 -9.69
CA PRO A 313 11.36 0.88 -10.95
C PRO A 313 12.73 0.26 -11.20
N ILE A 314 13.81 0.93 -10.77
CA ILE A 314 15.19 0.41 -10.92
C ILE A 314 15.37 -0.81 -10.02
N LYS A 315 14.97 -0.70 -8.74
CA LYS A 315 15.00 -1.82 -7.80
C LYS A 315 14.21 -3.01 -8.35
N TYR A 316 13.00 -2.75 -8.87
CA TYR A 316 12.15 -3.78 -9.44
C TYR A 316 12.79 -4.46 -10.65
N SER A 317 13.41 -3.69 -11.57
CA SER A 317 14.14 -4.24 -12.72
C SER A 317 15.30 -5.13 -12.31
N ILE A 318 16.11 -4.70 -11.33
CA ILE A 318 17.24 -5.48 -10.80
C ILE A 318 16.72 -6.79 -10.15
N PHE A 319 15.65 -6.71 -9.36
CA PHE A 319 15.01 -7.88 -8.76
C PHE A 319 14.50 -8.87 -9.82
N GLN A 320 13.79 -8.39 -10.84
CA GLN A 320 13.23 -9.22 -11.92
C GLN A 320 14.33 -9.95 -12.73
N ASN A 321 15.46 -9.29 -12.95
CA ASN A 321 16.60 -9.89 -13.66
C ASN A 321 17.33 -10.92 -12.81
N ALA A 322 17.30 -10.78 -11.48
CA ALA A 322 17.93 -11.72 -10.54
C ALA A 322 17.03 -12.93 -10.21
N ALA A 323 15.72 -12.82 -10.47
CA ALA A 323 14.74 -13.87 -10.20
C ALA A 323 14.68 -14.87 -11.36
N ASP A 324 14.78 -16.16 -11.04
CA ASP A 324 14.53 -17.23 -12.00
C ASP A 324 13.09 -17.13 -12.53
N SER A 325 12.93 -17.27 -13.85
CA SER A 325 11.64 -17.18 -14.53
C SER A 325 10.60 -18.16 -13.97
N SER A 326 11.03 -19.35 -13.59
CA SER A 326 10.18 -20.40 -13.02
C SER A 326 9.62 -20.06 -11.63
N MET A 327 10.35 -19.26 -10.84
CA MET A 327 9.98 -18.89 -9.45
C MET A 327 9.53 -17.43 -9.31
N ARG A 328 9.50 -16.67 -10.39
CA ARG A 328 9.28 -15.21 -10.36
C ARG A 328 7.98 -14.81 -9.67
N CYS A 329 6.86 -15.48 -9.98
CA CYS A 329 5.56 -15.20 -9.36
C CYS A 329 5.60 -15.43 -7.83
N SER A 330 6.20 -16.56 -7.41
CA SER A 330 6.36 -16.88 -5.98
C SER A 330 7.25 -15.86 -5.25
N LEU A 331 8.34 -15.40 -5.89
CA LEU A 331 9.22 -14.38 -5.32
C LEU A 331 8.54 -13.02 -5.18
N ILE A 332 7.67 -12.64 -6.14
CA ILE A 332 6.85 -11.42 -6.03
C ILE A 332 5.86 -11.52 -4.87
N SER A 333 5.24 -12.68 -4.67
CA SER A 333 4.36 -12.92 -3.52
C SER A 333 5.12 -12.80 -2.19
N VAL A 334 6.34 -13.36 -2.09
CA VAL A 334 7.20 -13.20 -0.91
C VAL A 334 7.57 -11.72 -0.71
N GLN A 335 7.78 -10.95 -1.78
CA GLN A 335 8.07 -9.53 -1.69
C GLN A 335 6.92 -8.75 -1.01
N SER A 336 5.68 -9.00 -1.40
CA SER A 336 4.51 -8.39 -0.76
C SER A 336 4.39 -8.79 0.72
N GLN A 337 4.74 -10.03 1.05
CA GLN A 337 4.77 -10.52 2.43
C GLN A 337 5.86 -9.86 3.29
N MET A 338 7.03 -9.55 2.74
CA MET A 338 8.08 -8.80 3.46
C MET A 338 7.63 -7.39 3.84
N VAL A 339 6.82 -6.75 2.99
CA VAL A 339 6.19 -5.46 3.33
C VAL A 339 5.26 -5.60 4.53
N ALA A 340 4.43 -6.63 4.58
CA ALA A 340 3.55 -6.88 5.71
C ALA A 340 4.33 -7.16 7.00
N VAL A 341 5.41 -7.95 6.93
CA VAL A 341 6.31 -8.22 8.08
C VAL A 341 6.92 -6.92 8.60
N GLY A 342 7.45 -6.07 7.72
CA GLY A 342 8.03 -4.78 8.11
C GLY A 342 7.01 -3.88 8.82
N ALA A 343 5.79 -3.80 8.30
CA ALA A 343 4.72 -3.02 8.91
C ALA A 343 4.33 -3.57 10.30
N VAL A 344 4.18 -4.89 10.46
CA VAL A 344 3.89 -5.51 11.75
C VAL A 344 4.98 -5.23 12.77
N LEU A 345 6.26 -5.35 12.38
CA LEU A 345 7.39 -5.04 13.25
C LEU A 345 7.36 -3.58 13.73
N PHE A 346 7.01 -2.63 12.85
CA PHE A 346 6.84 -1.25 13.26
C PHE A 346 5.71 -1.07 14.26
N TYR A 347 4.52 -1.64 14.00
CA TYR A 347 3.40 -1.48 14.92
C TYR A 347 3.65 -2.15 16.28
N LEU A 348 4.42 -3.25 16.33
CA LEU A 348 4.90 -3.83 17.58
C LEU A 348 5.84 -2.87 18.31
N LEU A 349 6.81 -2.28 17.61
CA LEU A 349 7.70 -1.27 18.18
C LEU A 349 6.89 -0.07 18.69
N ASN A 350 5.91 0.41 17.92
CA ASN A 350 5.06 1.52 18.32
C ASN A 350 4.22 1.17 19.56
N ALA A 351 3.64 -0.03 19.62
CA ALA A 351 2.87 -0.48 20.78
C ALA A 351 3.71 -0.47 22.07
N VAL A 352 4.99 -0.87 21.99
CA VAL A 352 5.90 -0.93 23.15
C VAL A 352 6.38 0.47 23.53
N LEU A 353 6.82 1.28 22.57
CA LEU A 353 7.49 2.55 22.86
C LEU A 353 6.53 3.74 23.02
N SER A 354 5.30 3.66 22.49
CA SER A 354 4.36 4.79 22.52
C SER A 354 3.88 5.17 23.92
N SER A 355 4.06 4.30 24.91
CA SER A 355 3.77 4.62 26.33
C SER A 355 4.80 5.56 26.96
N VAL A 356 6.02 5.62 26.45
CA VAL A 356 7.14 6.40 26.99
C VAL A 356 7.66 7.45 26.01
N ALA A 357 7.36 7.31 24.72
CA ALA A 357 7.84 8.20 23.66
C ALA A 357 6.72 8.51 22.67
N GLY A 358 6.64 9.76 22.23
CA GLY A 358 5.69 10.13 21.17
C GLY A 358 6.00 9.46 19.83
N ILE A 359 4.99 9.30 18.98
CA ILE A 359 5.07 8.64 17.67
C ILE A 359 6.26 9.11 16.81
N ARG A 360 6.62 10.38 16.88
CA ARG A 360 7.79 10.95 16.18
C ARG A 360 9.09 10.30 16.60
N VAL A 361 9.29 10.07 17.91
CA VAL A 361 10.50 9.42 18.43
C VAL A 361 10.52 7.97 17.99
N VAL A 362 9.38 7.29 18.03
CA VAL A 362 9.26 5.91 17.55
C VAL A 362 9.66 5.82 16.08
N LEU A 363 9.18 6.74 15.23
CA LEU A 363 9.54 6.79 13.80
C LEU A 363 11.02 7.12 13.59
N LEU A 364 11.64 7.98 14.40
CA LEU A 364 13.09 8.23 14.34
C LEU A 364 13.90 6.98 14.70
N VAL A 365 13.47 6.24 15.72
CA VAL A 365 14.10 4.95 16.09
C VAL A 365 13.92 3.95 14.97
N ALA A 366 12.71 3.83 14.40
CA ALA A 366 12.45 2.95 13.26
C ALA A 366 13.30 3.32 12.04
N LEU A 367 13.43 4.60 11.73
CA LEU A 367 14.29 5.08 10.63
C LEU A 367 15.76 4.76 10.90
N GLY A 368 16.24 4.92 12.13
CA GLY A 368 17.60 4.57 12.54
C GLY A 368 17.89 3.08 12.34
N ILE A 369 17.03 2.22 12.89
CA ILE A 369 17.14 0.75 12.73
C ILE A 369 17.06 0.36 11.25
N SER A 370 16.08 0.92 10.52
CA SER A 370 15.91 0.70 9.09
C SER A 370 17.18 1.07 8.32
N SER A 371 17.78 2.21 8.61
CA SER A 371 18.98 2.70 7.90
C SER A 371 20.17 1.77 8.06
N LEU A 372 20.36 1.16 9.23
CA LEU A 372 21.45 0.19 9.48
C LEU A 372 21.38 -1.02 8.57
N VAL A 373 20.19 -1.41 8.14
CA VAL A 373 19.96 -2.60 7.30
C VAL A 373 19.76 -2.21 5.84
N TYR A 374 19.07 -1.10 5.60
CA TYR A 374 18.75 -0.60 4.26
C TYR A 374 19.98 -0.14 3.50
N ILE A 375 20.88 0.62 4.14
CA ILE A 375 22.07 1.18 3.46
C ILE A 375 23.00 0.07 2.94
N PRO A 376 23.42 -0.94 3.73
CA PRO A 376 24.20 -2.05 3.20
C PRO A 376 23.50 -2.84 2.09
N ALA A 377 22.16 -3.05 2.23
CA ALA A 377 21.38 -3.72 1.21
C ALA A 377 21.32 -2.91 -0.10
N LEU A 378 21.17 -1.59 0.00
CA LEU A 378 21.18 -0.67 -1.13
C LEU A 378 22.51 -0.74 -1.89
N PHE A 379 23.65 -0.65 -1.19
CA PHE A 379 24.99 -0.75 -1.82
C PHE A 379 25.23 -2.12 -2.47
N ARG A 380 24.76 -3.20 -1.87
CA ARG A 380 24.88 -4.55 -2.47
C ARG A 380 24.01 -4.70 -3.71
N LEU A 381 22.79 -4.14 -3.69
CA LEU A 381 21.87 -4.20 -4.81
C LEU A 381 22.40 -3.39 -6.00
N THR A 382 23.02 -2.24 -5.75
CA THR A 382 23.45 -1.28 -6.76
C THR A 382 24.92 -1.42 -7.18
N GLY A 383 25.75 -2.07 -6.36
CA GLY A 383 27.20 -2.19 -6.58
C GLY A 383 27.61 -3.37 -7.46
N GLN A 384 26.71 -4.26 -7.82
CA GLN A 384 26.99 -5.30 -8.81
C GLN A 384 26.92 -4.64 -10.20
N ARG A 385 28.06 -4.58 -10.87
CA ARG A 385 28.15 -4.13 -12.27
C ARG A 385 27.19 -4.98 -13.11
N THR A 386 26.10 -4.34 -13.56
CA THR A 386 25.19 -4.89 -14.59
C THR A 386 25.85 -4.90 -15.94
#